data_03033d238d2a8fb36b64c8114f9082ad
#
_entry.id   03033d238d2a8fb36b64c8114f9082ad
#
_cell.length_a   1.000
_cell.length_b   1.000
_cell.length_c   1.000
_cell.angle_alpha   90.00
_cell.angle_beta   90.00
_cell.angle_gamma   90.00
#
_symmetry.space_group_name_H-M   'P 1'
#
loop_
_entity.id
_entity.type
_entity.pdbx_description
1 polymer ?
#
loop_
_entity_poly.entity_id
_entity_poly.type
_entity_poly.pdbx_seq_one_letter_code
_entity_poly.pdbx_strand_id
1 'polypeptide(L)'
;MRDTLLLSHANPEDNEFTLWLALQLANEGYRVWCDLTKLLGGEVFWDDIEAVIRTRTAKVLYALSRTSNGKDGPLRELQLAQSLARKEGIQDFVIPLHIDDLPYGEVTIELTRVNATPFENSWAEGLATLLKKLEEDAVPKDPNFNRSAVNGWWRSQFSGAQDVRNEPEIVFSNWFKVEDLPATLFEHRISRHQPGLVDFDSQPLPYPGIWLDPLSILTFAAEGDFKDYFSPSFFVEQSRPILLEDFLAGRDTLADGPKYLA
;
A
#
# COMPACT_ATOMS: atom_id res chain seq x y z
N MET A 1 2.85 -4.54 25.99
CA MET A 1 2.27 -5.18 24.80
C MET A 1 3.22 -4.89 23.65
N ARG A 2 3.61 -5.90 22.87
CA ARG A 2 4.47 -5.75 21.70
C ARG A 2 3.61 -5.42 20.49
N ASP A 3 3.74 -4.22 19.94
CA ASP A 3 2.83 -3.65 18.93
C ASP A 3 3.54 -2.93 17.78
N THR A 4 4.87 -2.97 17.74
CA THR A 4 5.67 -2.19 16.80
C THR A 4 6.49 -3.12 15.91
N LEU A 5 6.49 -2.88 14.61
CA LEU A 5 7.42 -3.47 13.64
C LEU A 5 8.70 -2.65 13.63
N LEU A 6 9.84 -3.29 13.88
CA LEU A 6 11.14 -2.64 13.79
C LEU A 6 11.80 -3.00 12.47
N LEU A 7 12.22 -2.00 11.69
CA LEU A 7 12.99 -2.17 10.46
C LEU A 7 14.48 -1.95 10.75
N SER A 8 15.26 -3.01 10.61
CA SER A 8 16.72 -3.00 10.70
C SER A 8 17.34 -3.05 9.31
N HIS A 9 18.28 -2.18 8.98
CA HIS A 9 18.83 -2.04 7.64
C HIS A 9 20.25 -1.45 7.63
N ALA A 10 20.93 -1.54 6.50
CA ALA A 10 22.21 -0.85 6.31
C ALA A 10 21.98 0.60 5.85
N ASN A 11 22.34 1.56 6.67
CA ASN A 11 22.27 2.98 6.36
C ASN A 11 23.63 3.44 5.78
N PRO A 12 23.72 4.13 4.63
CA PRO A 12 22.59 4.64 3.84
C PRO A 12 22.10 3.70 2.72
N GLU A 13 22.73 2.56 2.49
CA GLU A 13 22.61 1.77 1.25
C GLU A 13 21.18 1.21 1.06
N ASP A 14 20.52 0.78 2.13
CA ASP A 14 19.19 0.17 2.08
C ASP A 14 18.06 1.17 2.41
N ASN A 15 18.38 2.48 2.46
CA ASN A 15 17.43 3.51 2.90
C ASN A 15 16.19 3.59 2.01
N GLU A 16 16.34 3.47 0.69
CA GLU A 16 15.24 3.58 -0.26
C GLU A 16 14.20 2.48 -0.01
N PHE A 17 14.65 1.23 0.06
CA PHE A 17 13.79 0.09 0.37
C PHE A 17 13.12 0.24 1.74
N THR A 18 13.91 0.60 2.75
CA THR A 18 13.44 0.72 4.14
C THR A 18 12.36 1.78 4.27
N LEU A 19 12.56 2.94 3.66
CA LEU A 19 11.59 4.03 3.67
C LEU A 19 10.30 3.65 2.93
N TRP A 20 10.42 3.04 1.75
CA TRP A 20 9.28 2.54 1.00
C TRP A 20 8.48 1.52 1.83
N LEU A 21 9.15 0.53 2.41
CA LEU A 21 8.49 -0.52 3.20
C LEU A 21 7.82 0.05 4.45
N ALA A 22 8.50 0.97 5.16
CA ALA A 22 7.94 1.63 6.35
C ALA A 22 6.61 2.32 6.03
N LEU A 23 6.54 3.00 4.90
CA LEU A 23 5.32 3.67 4.44
C LEU A 23 4.21 2.70 4.06
N GLN A 24 4.54 1.61 3.34
CA GLN A 24 3.55 0.60 2.99
C GLN A 24 2.95 -0.03 4.25
N LEU A 25 3.79 -0.45 5.20
CA LEU A 25 3.33 -1.03 6.46
C LEU A 25 2.52 -0.05 7.31
N ALA A 26 2.95 1.22 7.35
CA ALA A 26 2.18 2.26 8.02
C ALA A 26 0.82 2.49 7.35
N ASN A 27 0.72 2.43 6.02
CA ASN A 27 -0.55 2.53 5.28
C ASN A 27 -1.48 1.33 5.55
N GLU A 28 -0.92 0.17 5.88
CA GLU A 28 -1.68 -1.01 6.30
C GLU A 28 -2.08 -0.99 7.79
N GLY A 29 -1.73 0.09 8.50
CA GLY A 29 -2.10 0.32 9.89
C GLY A 29 -1.14 -0.25 10.91
N TYR A 30 0.05 -0.72 10.53
CA TYR A 30 1.06 -1.17 11.48
C TYR A 30 1.85 0.01 12.05
N ARG A 31 2.21 -0.06 13.33
CA ARG A 31 3.21 0.82 13.92
C ARG A 31 4.59 0.39 13.46
N VAL A 32 5.31 1.30 12.81
CA VAL A 32 6.64 1.03 12.28
C VAL A 32 7.66 1.92 12.93
N TRP A 33 8.78 1.34 13.31
CA TRP A 33 9.94 2.06 13.78
C TRP A 33 11.15 1.75 12.89
N CYS A 34 11.82 2.78 12.40
CA CYS A 34 13.16 2.71 11.84
C CYS A 34 13.88 4.04 12.13
N ASP A 35 15.20 4.05 12.04
CA ASP A 35 15.99 5.27 12.30
C ASP A 35 15.73 6.38 11.29
N LEU A 36 15.29 6.06 10.07
CA LEU A 36 14.89 7.02 9.03
C LEU A 36 13.55 7.69 9.33
N THR A 37 12.65 6.99 10.02
CA THR A 37 11.27 7.43 10.26
C THR A 37 11.02 7.95 11.68
N LYS A 38 12.06 8.29 12.43
CA LYS A 38 11.98 8.88 13.79
C LYS A 38 10.97 10.02 13.94
N LEU A 39 10.35 10.44 12.82
CA LEU A 39 9.46 11.59 12.70
C LEU A 39 8.05 11.23 12.22
N LEU A 40 7.64 9.97 12.17
CA LEU A 40 6.25 9.60 11.84
C LEU A 40 5.30 9.99 12.98
N GLY A 41 5.30 11.31 13.26
CA GLY A 41 4.27 12.11 13.89
C GLY A 41 3.70 11.66 15.24
N GLY A 42 4.14 12.34 16.31
CA GLY A 42 3.41 12.38 17.60
C GLY A 42 3.84 11.35 18.63
N GLU A 43 4.85 10.53 18.37
CA GLU A 43 5.31 9.53 19.33
C GLU A 43 6.61 9.94 20.04
N VAL A 44 6.73 9.48 21.28
CA VAL A 44 7.88 9.70 22.15
C VAL A 44 9.16 9.27 21.46
N PHE A 45 10.12 10.17 21.38
CA PHE A 45 11.46 9.94 20.88
C PHE A 45 12.10 8.74 21.58
N TRP A 46 12.35 7.67 20.85
CA TRP A 46 13.13 6.55 21.36
C TRP A 46 14.61 6.82 21.10
N ASP A 47 15.32 7.25 22.13
CA ASP A 47 16.77 7.48 22.04
C ASP A 47 17.57 6.17 21.97
N ASP A 48 16.92 5.03 22.24
CA ASP A 48 17.59 3.74 22.36
C ASP A 48 16.83 2.63 21.61
N ILE A 49 17.39 2.22 20.47
CA ILE A 49 16.89 1.10 19.65
C ILE A 49 16.82 -0.20 20.47
N GLU A 50 17.76 -0.40 21.40
CA GLU A 50 17.77 -1.56 22.27
C GLU A 50 16.53 -1.61 23.17
N ALA A 51 16.12 -0.46 23.70
CA ALA A 51 14.90 -0.37 24.52
C ALA A 51 13.66 -0.71 23.69
N VAL A 52 13.56 -0.23 22.44
CA VAL A 52 12.44 -0.57 21.53
C VAL A 52 12.39 -2.07 21.26
N ILE A 53 13.51 -2.68 20.89
CA ILE A 53 13.61 -4.13 20.64
C ILE A 53 13.14 -4.91 21.85
N ARG A 54 13.57 -4.51 23.06
CA ARG A 54 13.26 -5.23 24.29
C ARG A 54 11.81 -5.10 24.76
N THR A 55 11.17 -3.96 24.51
CA THR A 55 9.91 -3.64 25.20
C THR A 55 8.68 -3.59 24.29
N ARG A 56 8.81 -3.12 23.04
CA ARG A 56 7.67 -2.84 22.18
C ARG A 56 7.66 -3.60 20.86
N THR A 57 8.80 -4.09 20.40
CA THR A 57 8.88 -4.76 19.11
C THR A 57 8.09 -6.06 19.09
N ALA A 58 7.13 -6.16 18.18
CA ALA A 58 6.40 -7.38 17.88
C ALA A 58 7.20 -8.28 16.93
N LYS A 59 7.78 -7.69 15.87
CA LYS A 59 8.65 -8.35 14.89
C LYS A 59 9.79 -7.43 14.51
N VAL A 60 10.97 -7.99 14.27
CA VAL A 60 12.11 -7.33 13.65
C VAL A 60 12.14 -7.73 12.17
N LEU A 61 11.93 -6.78 11.29
CA LEU A 61 12.04 -6.92 9.84
C LEU A 61 13.48 -6.55 9.46
N TYR A 62 14.27 -7.53 9.12
CA TYR A 62 15.69 -7.35 8.80
C TYR A 62 15.89 -7.26 7.29
N ALA A 63 16.23 -6.08 6.79
CA ALA A 63 16.57 -5.89 5.38
C ALA A 63 17.90 -6.61 5.09
N LEU A 64 17.80 -7.81 4.51
CA LEU A 64 18.94 -8.65 4.18
C LEU A 64 19.45 -8.26 2.79
N SER A 65 20.57 -7.55 2.77
CA SER A 65 21.32 -7.13 1.58
C SER A 65 22.79 -7.56 1.68
N ARG A 66 23.52 -7.42 0.59
CA ARG A 66 24.99 -7.59 0.61
C ARG A 66 25.64 -6.71 1.65
N THR A 67 25.14 -5.49 1.82
CA THR A 67 25.70 -4.53 2.77
C THR A 67 25.34 -4.88 4.21
N SER A 68 24.05 -5.11 4.51
CA SER A 68 23.60 -5.43 5.86
C SER A 68 24.17 -6.76 6.38
N ASN A 69 24.44 -7.70 5.47
CA ASN A 69 25.04 -8.99 5.77
C ASN A 69 26.46 -8.91 6.37
N GLY A 70 27.17 -7.77 6.15
CA GLY A 70 28.52 -7.55 6.67
C GLY A 70 28.69 -6.31 7.54
N LYS A 71 27.64 -5.51 7.75
CA LYS A 71 27.73 -4.22 8.46
C LYS A 71 27.44 -4.40 9.96
N ASP A 72 28.32 -3.87 10.81
CA ASP A 72 28.25 -4.06 12.28
C ASP A 72 26.91 -3.64 12.92
N GLY A 73 26.34 -2.50 12.50
CA GLY A 73 25.09 -1.96 13.07
C GLY A 73 23.94 -2.96 12.96
N PRO A 74 23.49 -3.28 11.74
CA PRO A 74 22.42 -4.26 11.52
C PRO A 74 22.69 -5.62 12.15
N LEU A 75 23.94 -6.11 12.11
CA LEU A 75 24.31 -7.40 12.73
C LEU A 75 24.16 -7.39 14.26
N ARG A 76 24.49 -6.28 14.93
CA ARG A 76 24.28 -6.13 16.37
C ARG A 76 22.79 -6.15 16.74
N GLU A 77 21.97 -5.44 15.95
CA GLU A 77 20.52 -5.44 16.14
C GLU A 77 19.92 -6.84 15.96
N LEU A 78 20.37 -7.56 14.92
CA LEU A 78 20.00 -8.93 14.64
C LEU A 78 20.34 -9.86 15.82
N GLN A 79 21.59 -9.80 16.31
CA GLN A 79 22.05 -10.62 17.43
C GLN A 79 21.26 -10.33 18.71
N LEU A 80 20.97 -9.05 18.99
CA LEU A 80 20.14 -8.63 20.10
C LEU A 80 18.73 -9.21 20.00
N ALA A 81 18.10 -9.06 18.81
CA ALA A 81 16.76 -9.58 18.56
C ALA A 81 16.69 -11.10 18.73
N GLN A 82 17.64 -11.85 18.19
CA GLN A 82 17.69 -13.29 18.32
C GLN A 82 17.96 -13.76 19.76
N SER A 83 18.83 -13.03 20.48
CA SER A 83 19.08 -13.32 21.90
C SER A 83 17.82 -13.13 22.73
N LEU A 84 17.08 -12.05 22.47
CA LEU A 84 15.81 -11.78 23.12
C LEU A 84 14.75 -12.83 22.79
N ALA A 85 14.60 -13.18 21.52
CA ALA A 85 13.66 -14.20 21.07
C ALA A 85 13.89 -15.54 21.79
N ARG A 86 15.16 -15.96 21.88
CA ARG A 86 15.53 -17.18 22.62
C ARG A 86 15.23 -17.09 24.10
N LYS A 87 15.52 -15.94 24.74
CA LYS A 87 15.31 -15.71 26.16
C LYS A 87 13.82 -15.71 26.55
N GLU A 88 13.00 -15.09 25.70
CA GLU A 88 11.56 -14.89 25.97
C GLU A 88 10.67 -15.94 25.28
N GLY A 89 11.25 -16.85 24.47
CA GLY A 89 10.50 -17.89 23.76
C GLY A 89 9.60 -17.33 22.65
N ILE A 90 9.98 -16.19 22.04
CA ILE A 90 9.19 -15.55 20.98
C ILE A 90 9.49 -16.26 19.65
N GLN A 91 8.45 -16.84 19.05
CA GLN A 91 8.55 -17.50 17.76
C GLN A 91 8.58 -16.48 16.61
N ASP A 92 9.35 -16.76 15.56
CA ASP A 92 9.45 -15.95 14.35
C ASP A 92 9.63 -14.43 14.62
N PHE A 93 10.43 -14.11 15.66
CA PHE A 93 10.64 -12.71 16.06
C PHE A 93 11.39 -11.90 15.02
N VAL A 94 12.32 -12.52 14.29
CA VAL A 94 13.07 -11.91 13.19
C VAL A 94 12.54 -12.47 11.87
N ILE A 95 12.15 -11.59 10.97
CA ILE A 95 11.75 -11.91 9.60
C ILE A 95 12.79 -11.28 8.66
N PRO A 96 13.68 -12.07 8.05
CA PRO A 96 14.60 -11.55 7.05
C PRO A 96 13.86 -11.22 5.75
N LEU A 97 14.17 -10.08 5.17
CA LEU A 97 13.64 -9.59 3.91
C LEU A 97 14.80 -9.56 2.90
N HIS A 98 14.83 -10.47 1.94
CA HIS A 98 15.89 -10.57 0.95
C HIS A 98 15.66 -9.52 -0.14
N ILE A 99 16.46 -8.43 -0.13
CA ILE A 99 16.14 -7.23 -0.89
C ILE A 99 17.00 -7.02 -2.14
N ASP A 100 18.10 -7.74 -2.26
CA ASP A 100 19.04 -7.64 -3.38
C ASP A 100 19.49 -9.02 -3.87
N ASP A 101 20.52 -9.05 -4.71
CA ASP A 101 21.08 -10.27 -5.32
C ASP A 101 22.07 -11.03 -4.44
N LEU A 102 22.05 -10.87 -3.12
CA LEU A 102 22.90 -11.62 -2.19
C LEU A 102 22.66 -13.12 -2.33
N PRO A 103 23.67 -13.93 -2.69
CA PRO A 103 23.49 -15.38 -2.78
C PRO A 103 23.18 -15.99 -1.40
N TYR A 104 22.21 -16.90 -1.33
CA TYR A 104 21.85 -17.58 -0.07
C TYR A 104 23.05 -18.30 0.59
N GLY A 105 24.05 -18.74 -0.18
CA GLY A 105 25.26 -19.35 0.34
C GLY A 105 26.21 -18.39 1.07
N GLU A 106 26.02 -17.08 0.88
CA GLU A 106 26.83 -16.01 1.49
C GLU A 106 26.12 -15.36 2.68
N VAL A 107 24.86 -15.74 2.95
CA VAL A 107 24.07 -15.21 4.06
C VAL A 107 24.73 -15.55 5.39
N THR A 108 24.77 -14.57 6.30
CA THR A 108 25.32 -14.74 7.65
C THR A 108 24.68 -15.94 8.37
N ILE A 109 25.51 -16.66 9.16
CA ILE A 109 25.10 -17.90 9.82
C ILE A 109 23.88 -17.70 10.76
N GLU A 110 23.70 -16.52 11.27
CA GLU A 110 22.60 -16.13 12.12
C GLU A 110 21.23 -16.26 11.42
N LEU A 111 21.20 -16.10 10.08
CA LEU A 111 19.98 -16.14 9.26
C LEU A 111 19.85 -17.41 8.42
N THR A 112 20.84 -18.28 8.35
CA THR A 112 20.81 -19.49 7.49
C THR A 112 19.69 -20.48 7.84
N ARG A 113 19.08 -20.37 9.01
CA ARG A 113 17.99 -21.25 9.46
C ARG A 113 16.61 -20.61 9.37
N VAL A 114 16.51 -19.39 8.87
CA VAL A 114 15.26 -18.63 8.78
C VAL A 114 14.94 -18.42 7.30
N ASN A 115 13.72 -18.75 6.90
CA ASN A 115 13.27 -18.46 5.56
C ASN A 115 13.13 -16.94 5.38
N ALA A 116 13.84 -16.37 4.41
CA ALA A 116 13.71 -14.97 4.06
C ALA A 116 12.49 -14.75 3.15
N THR A 117 11.80 -13.63 3.36
CA THR A 117 10.77 -13.15 2.43
C THR A 117 11.46 -12.53 1.22
N PRO A 118 11.19 -13.01 -0.02
CA PRO A 118 11.87 -12.50 -1.21
C PRO A 118 11.31 -11.14 -1.63
N PHE A 119 12.18 -10.16 -1.76
CA PHE A 119 11.89 -8.83 -2.30
C PHE A 119 12.79 -8.49 -3.51
N GLU A 120 13.81 -9.29 -3.77
CA GLU A 120 14.84 -9.05 -4.79
C GLU A 120 14.27 -8.91 -6.21
N ASN A 121 13.19 -9.62 -6.53
CA ASN A 121 12.58 -9.60 -7.86
C ASN A 121 11.39 -8.63 -7.96
N SER A 122 10.66 -8.45 -6.87
CA SER A 122 9.44 -7.63 -6.85
C SER A 122 9.10 -7.18 -5.42
N TRP A 123 9.23 -5.90 -5.16
CA TRP A 123 8.86 -5.34 -3.85
C TRP A 123 7.36 -5.51 -3.55
N ALA A 124 6.52 -5.44 -4.57
CA ALA A 124 5.08 -5.62 -4.40
C ALA A 124 4.70 -7.05 -4.00
N GLU A 125 5.31 -8.06 -4.62
CA GLU A 125 5.08 -9.47 -4.27
C GLU A 125 5.66 -9.81 -2.89
N GLY A 126 6.85 -9.29 -2.59
CA GLY A 126 7.45 -9.41 -1.27
C GLY A 126 6.57 -8.80 -0.18
N LEU A 127 6.01 -7.61 -0.43
CA LEU A 127 5.07 -6.96 0.49
C LEU A 127 3.82 -7.81 0.72
N ALA A 128 3.20 -8.33 -0.35
CA ALA A 128 2.02 -9.18 -0.21
C ALA A 128 2.30 -10.43 0.64
N THR A 129 3.47 -11.05 0.44
CA THR A 129 3.92 -12.20 1.23
C THR A 129 4.16 -11.82 2.70
N LEU A 130 4.80 -10.68 2.95
CA LEU A 130 5.05 -10.17 4.30
C LEU A 130 3.75 -9.84 5.03
N LEU A 131 2.81 -9.15 4.38
CA LEU A 131 1.52 -8.79 4.98
C LEU A 131 0.75 -10.04 5.41
N LYS A 132 0.71 -11.07 4.56
CA LYS A 132 0.11 -12.36 4.90
C LYS A 132 0.75 -12.98 6.15
N LYS A 133 2.09 -12.99 6.24
CA LYS A 133 2.82 -13.50 7.41
C LYS A 133 2.50 -12.71 8.68
N LEU A 134 2.42 -11.38 8.59
CA LEU A 134 2.09 -10.51 9.73
C LEU A 134 0.67 -10.74 10.23
N GLU A 135 -0.27 -11.02 9.33
CA GLU A 135 -1.66 -11.38 9.68
C GLU A 135 -1.74 -12.77 10.33
N GLU A 136 -1.06 -13.78 9.77
CA GLU A 136 -0.97 -15.12 10.36
C GLU A 136 -0.36 -15.10 11.77
N ASP A 137 0.63 -14.25 12.00
CA ASP A 137 1.27 -14.06 13.29
C ASP A 137 0.47 -13.14 14.24
N ALA A 138 -0.71 -12.68 13.83
CA ALA A 138 -1.60 -11.79 14.57
C ALA A 138 -0.88 -10.53 15.11
N VAL A 139 0.00 -9.93 14.30
CA VAL A 139 0.69 -8.68 14.68
C VAL A 139 -0.34 -7.56 14.78
N PRO A 140 -0.42 -6.85 15.93
CA PRO A 140 -1.46 -5.86 16.14
C PRO A 140 -1.30 -4.64 15.21
N LYS A 141 -2.42 -4.17 14.66
CA LYS A 141 -2.53 -2.88 13.96
C LYS A 141 -2.89 -1.77 14.95
N ASP A 142 -2.54 -0.53 14.63
CA ASP A 142 -2.87 0.63 15.45
C ASP A 142 -4.37 0.95 15.34
N PRO A 143 -5.15 0.89 16.43
CA PRO A 143 -6.57 1.22 16.38
C PRO A 143 -6.83 2.71 16.08
N ASN A 144 -5.83 3.58 16.27
CA ASN A 144 -5.92 5.02 16.00
C ASN A 144 -5.23 5.41 14.69
N PHE A 145 -5.05 4.46 13.77
CA PHE A 145 -4.37 4.68 12.51
C PHE A 145 -5.01 5.83 11.72
N ASN A 146 -4.17 6.76 11.26
CA ASN A 146 -4.57 7.90 10.44
C ASN A 146 -3.77 7.95 9.14
N ARG A 147 -4.35 7.43 8.06
CA ARG A 147 -3.73 7.42 6.72
C ARG A 147 -3.35 8.82 6.24
N SER A 148 -4.14 9.84 6.57
CA SER A 148 -3.85 11.22 6.17
C SER A 148 -2.59 11.76 6.84
N ALA A 149 -2.30 11.36 8.08
CA ALA A 149 -1.08 11.75 8.78
C ALA A 149 0.16 11.14 8.12
N VAL A 150 0.10 9.87 7.72
CA VAL A 150 1.18 9.18 7.01
C VAL A 150 1.45 9.85 5.67
N ASN A 151 0.40 10.13 4.89
CA ASN A 151 0.52 10.83 3.62
C ASN A 151 1.02 12.29 3.79
N GLY A 152 0.61 12.98 4.85
CA GLY A 152 1.09 14.32 5.18
C GLY A 152 2.58 14.33 5.50
N TRP A 153 3.03 13.37 6.31
CA TRP A 153 4.45 13.20 6.62
C TRP A 153 5.27 12.92 5.34
N TRP A 154 4.83 11.96 4.51
CA TRP A 154 5.47 11.67 3.23
C TRP A 154 5.67 12.93 2.39
N ARG A 155 4.61 13.69 2.19
CA ARG A 155 4.67 14.95 1.45
C ARG A 155 5.67 15.93 2.06
N SER A 156 5.73 16.04 3.39
CA SER A 156 6.66 16.96 4.06
C SER A 156 8.13 16.58 3.86
N GLN A 157 8.43 15.28 3.77
CA GLN A 157 9.80 14.80 3.56
C GLN A 157 10.26 14.99 2.10
N PHE A 158 9.35 14.86 1.15
CA PHE A 158 9.68 14.90 -0.29
C PHE A 158 9.34 16.23 -0.96
N SER A 159 8.52 17.09 -0.36
CA SER A 159 8.23 18.42 -0.90
C SER A 159 9.41 19.41 -0.82
N GLY A 160 10.43 19.11 -0.05
CA GLY A 160 11.68 19.90 0.04
C GLY A 160 12.72 19.56 -1.02
N ALA A 161 12.61 18.42 -1.67
CA ALA A 161 13.50 18.03 -2.77
C ALA A 161 12.97 18.65 -4.08
N GLN A 162 13.35 19.92 -4.34
CA GLN A 162 13.07 20.59 -5.60
C GLN A 162 13.90 20.06 -6.79
N ASP A 163 14.52 18.92 -6.67
CA ASP A 163 15.13 18.22 -7.79
C ASP A 163 14.07 17.42 -8.57
N VAL A 164 13.14 18.14 -9.18
CA VAL A 164 12.40 17.60 -10.32
C VAL A 164 13.41 17.45 -11.45
N ARG A 165 14.01 16.28 -11.57
CA ARG A 165 14.82 15.93 -12.73
C ARG A 165 13.89 15.73 -13.91
N ASN A 166 14.04 16.57 -14.91
CA ASN A 166 13.32 16.45 -16.17
C ASN A 166 14.16 15.60 -17.13
N GLU A 167 14.25 14.29 -16.83
CA GLU A 167 14.97 13.33 -17.66
C GLU A 167 13.95 12.50 -18.45
N PRO A 168 14.17 12.24 -19.75
CA PRO A 168 13.30 11.35 -20.51
C PRO A 168 13.49 9.93 -19.99
N GLU A 169 12.50 9.41 -19.29
CA GLU A 169 12.49 8.06 -18.76
C GLU A 169 11.51 7.20 -19.54
N ILE A 170 11.91 5.97 -19.91
CA ILE A 170 11.00 4.99 -20.50
C ILE A 170 10.26 4.31 -19.36
N VAL A 171 9.05 4.75 -19.10
CA VAL A 171 8.18 4.16 -18.08
C VAL A 171 7.26 3.14 -18.73
N PHE A 172 7.35 1.88 -18.31
CA PHE A 172 6.34 0.89 -18.65
C PHE A 172 5.18 1.04 -17.65
N SER A 173 4.08 1.55 -18.14
CA SER A 173 2.85 1.71 -17.36
C SER A 173 1.72 0.97 -18.06
N ASN A 174 0.87 0.31 -17.27
CA ASN A 174 -0.43 -0.16 -17.74
C ASN A 174 -1.47 0.99 -17.83
N TRP A 175 -1.05 2.20 -17.54
CA TRP A 175 -1.85 3.39 -17.73
C TRP A 175 -1.72 3.85 -19.18
N PHE A 176 -2.81 3.83 -19.92
CA PHE A 176 -2.85 4.37 -21.26
C PHE A 176 -2.96 5.90 -21.19
N LYS A 177 -2.25 6.58 -22.07
CA LYS A 177 -2.43 8.02 -22.24
C LYS A 177 -3.87 8.25 -22.70
N VAL A 178 -4.65 8.95 -21.90
CA VAL A 178 -5.96 9.44 -22.33
C VAL A 178 -5.71 10.69 -23.15
N GLU A 179 -5.89 10.61 -24.47
CA GLU A 179 -5.68 11.76 -25.36
C GLU A 179 -6.85 12.73 -25.27
N ASP A 180 -8.07 12.21 -25.26
CA ASP A 180 -9.30 12.98 -25.09
C ASP A 180 -10.28 12.23 -24.20
N LEU A 181 -10.93 12.93 -23.30
CA LEU A 181 -12.09 12.41 -22.57
C LEU A 181 -13.37 12.76 -23.35
N PRO A 182 -14.36 11.86 -23.39
CA PRO A 182 -15.67 12.21 -23.93
C PRO A 182 -16.24 13.44 -23.23
N ALA A 183 -16.82 14.35 -24.01
CA ALA A 183 -17.37 15.61 -23.48
C ALA A 183 -18.58 15.41 -22.56
N THR A 184 -19.17 14.20 -22.54
CA THR A 184 -20.40 13.90 -21.83
C THR A 184 -20.24 12.65 -21.00
N LEU A 185 -20.62 12.75 -19.73
CA LEU A 185 -20.90 11.65 -18.81
C LEU A 185 -22.40 11.34 -18.83
N PHE A 186 -22.75 10.13 -18.49
CA PHE A 186 -24.14 9.70 -18.34
C PHE A 186 -24.37 9.12 -16.95
N GLU A 187 -25.38 9.61 -16.28
CA GLU A 187 -25.95 8.96 -15.09
C GLU A 187 -27.12 8.09 -15.58
N HIS A 188 -26.95 6.78 -15.46
CA HIS A 188 -27.99 5.82 -15.76
C HIS A 188 -28.62 5.32 -14.49
N ARG A 189 -29.95 5.41 -14.42
CA ARG A 189 -30.75 4.73 -13.42
C ARG A 189 -31.27 3.42 -13.97
N ILE A 190 -30.99 2.33 -13.25
CA ILE A 190 -31.25 0.97 -13.67
C ILE A 190 -32.41 0.40 -12.86
N SER A 191 -33.35 -0.25 -13.53
CA SER A 191 -34.40 -1.00 -12.91
C SER A 191 -34.24 -2.49 -13.18
N ARG A 192 -34.63 -3.33 -12.21
CA ARG A 192 -34.50 -4.80 -12.28
C ARG A 192 -35.84 -5.41 -12.69
N HIS A 193 -35.81 -6.32 -13.66
CA HIS A 193 -37.04 -7.11 -14.02
C HIS A 193 -37.38 -8.18 -13.00
N GLN A 194 -36.36 -8.69 -12.23
CA GLN A 194 -36.61 -9.67 -11.17
C GLN A 194 -35.69 -9.39 -9.97
N PRO A 195 -36.23 -9.34 -8.74
CA PRO A 195 -35.39 -9.21 -7.54
C PRO A 195 -34.63 -10.52 -7.27
N GLY A 196 -33.32 -10.46 -7.15
CA GLY A 196 -32.56 -11.51 -6.47
C GLY A 196 -31.55 -12.32 -7.28
N LEU A 197 -31.30 -12.05 -8.57
CA LEU A 197 -30.48 -12.96 -9.39
C LEU A 197 -29.07 -12.52 -9.75
N VAL A 198 -28.61 -11.30 -9.48
CA VAL A 198 -27.22 -10.89 -9.77
C VAL A 198 -26.70 -9.93 -8.70
N ASP A 199 -25.60 -10.29 -8.10
CA ASP A 199 -24.80 -9.44 -7.23
C ASP A 199 -23.94 -8.53 -8.11
N PHE A 200 -24.26 -7.23 -8.16
CA PHE A 200 -23.59 -6.25 -9.02
C PHE A 200 -22.16 -5.92 -8.59
N ASP A 201 -21.86 -6.08 -7.30
CA ASP A 201 -20.55 -5.74 -6.75
C ASP A 201 -19.43 -6.64 -7.28
N SER A 202 -19.79 -7.75 -7.96
CA SER A 202 -18.83 -8.73 -8.46
C SER A 202 -18.57 -8.69 -9.96
N GLN A 203 -19.30 -7.89 -10.75
CA GLN A 203 -19.10 -7.82 -12.21
C GLN A 203 -18.36 -6.55 -12.62
N PRO A 204 -17.22 -6.67 -13.33
CA PRO A 204 -16.54 -5.51 -13.86
C PRO A 204 -17.44 -4.79 -14.87
N LEU A 205 -17.53 -3.48 -14.75
CA LEU A 205 -18.21 -2.66 -15.75
C LEU A 205 -17.44 -2.70 -17.07
N PRO A 206 -18.12 -2.81 -18.22
CA PRO A 206 -17.47 -2.91 -19.53
C PRO A 206 -16.86 -1.58 -19.98
N TYR A 207 -17.29 -0.50 -19.35
CA TYR A 207 -16.86 0.86 -19.63
C TYR A 207 -16.35 1.53 -18.35
N PRO A 208 -15.45 2.51 -18.45
CA PRO A 208 -15.11 3.33 -17.29
C PRO A 208 -16.37 3.92 -16.65
N GLY A 209 -16.59 3.59 -15.39
CA GLY A 209 -17.77 4.04 -14.67
C GLY A 209 -17.70 3.69 -13.21
N ILE A 210 -18.57 4.30 -12.44
CA ILE A 210 -18.65 4.10 -11.00
C ILE A 210 -20.12 3.96 -10.56
N TRP A 211 -20.37 3.05 -9.64
CA TRP A 211 -21.67 2.95 -8.97
C TRP A 211 -21.82 4.09 -7.97
N LEU A 212 -22.86 4.92 -8.15
CA LEU A 212 -23.23 5.97 -7.21
C LEU A 212 -24.07 5.40 -6.06
N ASP A 213 -24.92 4.46 -6.38
CA ASP A 213 -25.75 3.67 -5.47
C ASP A 213 -26.10 2.31 -6.15
N PRO A 214 -26.80 1.37 -5.48
CA PRO A 214 -27.13 0.06 -6.06
C PRO A 214 -27.96 0.07 -7.35
N LEU A 215 -28.51 1.22 -7.74
CA LEU A 215 -29.37 1.37 -8.93
C LEU A 215 -28.92 2.50 -9.86
N SER A 216 -27.86 3.21 -9.54
CA SER A 216 -27.38 4.36 -10.31
C SER A 216 -25.90 4.23 -10.65
N ILE A 217 -25.56 4.42 -11.90
CA ILE A 217 -24.19 4.35 -12.41
C ILE A 217 -23.85 5.63 -13.15
N LEU A 218 -22.62 6.14 -12.93
CA LEU A 218 -22.01 7.20 -13.71
C LEU A 218 -20.98 6.61 -14.65
N THR A 219 -21.07 6.87 -15.96
CA THR A 219 -20.19 6.29 -16.98
C THR A 219 -20.08 7.22 -18.18
N PHE A 220 -19.06 6.99 -19.02
CA PHE A 220 -18.95 7.61 -20.33
C PHE A 220 -19.77 6.89 -21.43
N ALA A 221 -20.30 5.71 -21.15
CA ALA A 221 -21.12 4.95 -22.10
C ALA A 221 -22.49 5.59 -22.27
N ALA A 222 -22.93 5.83 -23.49
CA ALA A 222 -24.29 6.25 -23.78
C ALA A 222 -25.28 5.11 -23.53
N GLU A 223 -26.58 5.44 -23.41
CA GLU A 223 -27.63 4.46 -23.09
C GLU A 223 -27.67 3.26 -24.05
N GLY A 224 -27.42 3.50 -25.34
CA GLY A 224 -27.39 2.45 -26.37
C GLY A 224 -26.29 1.42 -26.13
N ASP A 225 -25.07 1.91 -25.84
CA ASP A 225 -23.89 1.08 -25.59
C ASP A 225 -24.02 0.30 -24.27
N PHE A 226 -24.72 0.89 -23.32
CA PHE A 226 -24.92 0.31 -21.99
C PHE A 226 -25.99 -0.80 -21.98
N LYS A 227 -27.05 -0.65 -22.78
CA LYS A 227 -28.16 -1.62 -22.88
C LYS A 227 -27.71 -3.01 -23.32
N ASP A 228 -26.78 -3.10 -24.23
CA ASP A 228 -26.34 -4.37 -24.82
C ASP A 228 -25.55 -5.22 -23.82
N TYR A 229 -25.03 -4.60 -22.77
CA TYR A 229 -24.26 -5.30 -21.76
C TYR A 229 -25.09 -5.99 -20.67
N PHE A 230 -26.21 -5.40 -20.29
CA PHE A 230 -27.03 -5.86 -19.16
C PHE A 230 -28.31 -6.63 -19.55
N SER A 231 -28.44 -7.04 -20.79
CA SER A 231 -29.56 -7.87 -21.24
C SER A 231 -29.55 -9.26 -20.57
N PRO A 232 -30.69 -9.86 -20.27
CA PRO A 232 -32.10 -9.42 -20.26
C PRO A 232 -32.67 -9.03 -18.89
N SER A 233 -31.83 -8.99 -17.84
CA SER A 233 -32.30 -8.86 -16.45
C SER A 233 -32.49 -7.44 -15.98
N PHE A 234 -32.02 -6.47 -16.74
CA PHE A 234 -32.02 -5.05 -16.40
C PHE A 234 -32.45 -4.19 -17.58
N PHE A 235 -33.00 -3.05 -17.26
CA PHE A 235 -33.22 -1.99 -18.25
C PHE A 235 -32.83 -0.64 -17.65
N VAL A 236 -32.38 0.27 -18.51
CA VAL A 236 -32.14 1.65 -18.12
C VAL A 236 -33.50 2.33 -18.02
N GLU A 237 -33.87 2.73 -16.83
CA GLU A 237 -35.14 3.43 -16.57
C GLU A 237 -35.02 4.90 -16.98
N GLN A 238 -33.89 5.50 -16.68
CA GLN A 238 -33.60 6.90 -16.99
C GLN A 238 -32.12 7.05 -17.32
N SER A 239 -31.81 7.90 -18.30
CA SER A 239 -30.46 8.30 -18.66
C SER A 239 -30.37 9.82 -18.67
N ARG A 240 -29.46 10.37 -17.87
CA ARG A 240 -29.21 11.80 -17.75
C ARG A 240 -27.82 12.15 -18.28
N PRO A 241 -27.69 12.89 -19.39
CA PRO A 241 -26.38 13.38 -19.83
C PRO A 241 -25.89 14.52 -18.92
N ILE A 242 -24.58 14.54 -18.65
CA ILE A 242 -23.89 15.53 -17.85
C ILE A 242 -22.69 16.00 -18.64
N LEU A 243 -22.54 17.29 -18.88
CA LEU A 243 -21.34 17.82 -19.52
C LEU A 243 -20.16 17.63 -18.57
N LEU A 244 -19.06 17.06 -19.09
CA LEU A 244 -17.86 16.80 -18.29
C LEU A 244 -17.32 18.09 -17.66
N GLU A 245 -17.35 19.22 -18.36
CA GLU A 245 -16.93 20.51 -17.84
C GLU A 245 -17.77 20.98 -16.65
N ASP A 246 -19.09 20.74 -16.66
CA ASP A 246 -19.98 21.08 -15.55
C ASP A 246 -19.77 20.18 -14.35
N PHE A 247 -19.56 18.89 -14.61
CA PHE A 247 -19.22 17.91 -13.57
C PHE A 247 -17.90 18.27 -12.87
N LEU A 248 -16.84 18.56 -13.63
CA LEU A 248 -15.53 18.94 -13.09
C LEU A 248 -15.57 20.29 -12.33
N ALA A 249 -16.43 21.20 -12.76
CA ALA A 249 -16.63 22.50 -12.10
C ALA A 249 -17.55 22.44 -10.88
N GLY A 250 -18.11 21.24 -10.56
CA GLY A 250 -19.05 21.08 -9.44
C GLY A 250 -20.40 21.78 -9.67
N ARG A 251 -20.76 22.06 -10.92
CA ARG A 251 -22.03 22.74 -11.29
C ARG A 251 -23.18 21.78 -11.45
N ASP A 252 -22.92 20.48 -11.43
CA ASP A 252 -23.96 19.45 -11.49
C ASP A 252 -24.50 19.10 -10.07
N THR A 253 -25.70 18.53 -10.04
CA THR A 253 -26.40 18.14 -8.80
C THR A 253 -25.77 16.94 -8.08
N LEU A 254 -24.78 16.28 -8.68
CA LEU A 254 -23.97 15.28 -8.01
C LEU A 254 -23.01 16.00 -7.07
N ALA A 255 -23.40 16.15 -5.80
CA ALA A 255 -22.71 16.98 -4.79
C ALA A 255 -21.24 16.60 -4.52
N ASP A 256 -20.79 15.43 -4.98
CA ASP A 256 -19.43 14.89 -4.78
C ASP A 256 -18.68 14.58 -6.09
N GLY A 257 -19.12 15.18 -7.20
CA GLY A 257 -18.60 14.92 -8.55
C GLY A 257 -17.08 14.75 -8.70
N PRO A 258 -16.24 15.69 -8.23
CA PRO A 258 -14.79 15.59 -8.39
C PRO A 258 -14.12 14.44 -7.63
N LYS A 259 -14.77 13.88 -6.61
CA LYS A 259 -14.21 12.76 -5.83
C LYS A 259 -14.21 11.43 -6.58
N TYR A 260 -15.03 11.31 -7.64
CA TYR A 260 -15.18 10.08 -8.41
C TYR A 260 -14.17 9.94 -9.56
N LEU A 261 -13.40 10.98 -9.87
CA LEU A 261 -12.39 10.98 -10.92
C LEU A 261 -10.94 11.00 -10.40
N ALA A 262 -10.72 10.96 -9.09
CA ALA A 262 -9.40 11.01 -8.45
C ALA A 262 -8.78 9.62 -8.25
#